data_aab96e0dc40ac299ce5c79fba06c324d
#
_entry.id   aab96e0dc40ac299ce5c79fba06c324d
#
_cell.length_a   1.000
_cell.length_b   1.000
_cell.length_c   1.000
_cell.angle_alpha   90.00
_cell.angle_beta   90.00
_cell.angle_gamma   90.00
#
_symmetry.space_group_name_H-M   'P 1'
#
loop_
_entity.id
_entity.type
_entity.pdbx_description
1 polymer ?
#
loop_
_entity_poly.entity_id
_entity_poly.type
_entity_poly.pdbx_seq_one_letter_code
_entity_poly.pdbx_strand_id
1 'polypeptide(L)'
;MSGFPSNRVLGSGTVLDTARLKYLLGQRLCVDSRSVHAFIIGEHGDSELAVWSSANVSGIDLEDFHGLCASCQDVSFREIYEDVRDSAYKVIDRKGATYYGIAMAVMRIVLSIIRDEHSVLPVSCYIDGNYGLNDLCIG
;
A
#
# COMPACT_ATOMS: atom_id res chain seq x y z
N MET A 1 -5.05 -20.09 18.22
CA MET A 1 -5.70 -20.09 16.88
C MET A 1 -7.13 -19.62 17.04
N SER A 2 -7.65 -18.80 16.11
CA SER A 2 -8.98 -18.19 16.25
C SER A 2 -10.15 -19.17 16.10
N GLY A 3 -9.93 -20.33 15.49
CA GLY A 3 -10.98 -21.29 15.10
C GLY A 3 -11.83 -20.87 13.89
N PHE A 4 -11.57 -19.71 13.30
CA PHE A 4 -12.21 -19.31 12.05
C PHE A 4 -11.55 -19.94 10.83
N PRO A 5 -12.31 -20.18 9.72
CA PRO A 5 -11.72 -20.54 8.44
C PRO A 5 -10.66 -19.53 7.98
N SER A 6 -9.61 -19.98 7.30
CA SER A 6 -8.48 -19.12 6.89
C SER A 6 -8.91 -17.91 6.05
N ASN A 7 -9.91 -18.07 5.20
CA ASN A 7 -10.47 -16.98 4.38
C ASN A 7 -11.25 -15.91 5.18
N ARG A 8 -11.41 -16.09 6.48
CA ARG A 8 -12.02 -15.11 7.40
C ARG A 8 -11.01 -14.51 8.38
N VAL A 9 -9.74 -14.81 8.21
CA VAL A 9 -8.65 -14.27 9.02
C VAL A 9 -7.66 -13.59 8.08
N LEU A 10 -7.49 -12.30 8.26
CA LEU A 10 -6.56 -11.51 7.45
C LEU A 10 -5.82 -10.49 8.32
N GLY A 11 -4.63 -10.14 7.91
CA GLY A 11 -3.87 -9.03 8.47
C GLY A 11 -4.03 -7.78 7.62
N SER A 12 -3.73 -6.62 8.17
CA SER A 12 -3.77 -5.35 7.43
C SER A 12 -2.76 -5.29 6.28
N GLY A 13 -1.73 -6.15 6.32
CA GLY A 13 -0.70 -6.20 5.29
C GLY A 13 -0.09 -4.83 5.04
N THR A 14 0.08 -4.51 3.78
CA THR A 14 0.65 -3.25 3.29
C THR A 14 -0.41 -2.23 2.83
N VAL A 15 -1.66 -2.34 3.32
CA VAL A 15 -2.74 -1.40 2.97
C VAL A 15 -2.39 0.03 3.36
N LEU A 16 -1.78 0.24 4.55
CA LEU A 16 -1.35 1.56 4.99
C LEU A 16 -0.20 2.10 4.13
N ASP A 17 0.79 1.28 3.83
CA ASP A 17 1.97 1.68 3.05
C ASP A 17 1.56 2.01 1.61
N THR A 18 0.66 1.22 1.03
CA THR A 18 0.02 1.52 -0.26
C THR A 18 -0.72 2.85 -0.24
N ALA A 19 -1.47 3.16 0.82
CA ALA A 19 -2.17 4.44 0.93
C ALA A 19 -1.19 5.61 1.04
N ARG A 20 -0.08 5.45 1.77
CA ARG A 20 1.00 6.44 1.86
C ARG A 20 1.69 6.65 0.50
N LEU A 21 2.01 5.56 -0.20
CA LEU A 21 2.60 5.61 -1.54
C LEU A 21 1.72 6.42 -2.49
N LYS A 22 0.44 6.09 -2.58
CA LYS A 22 -0.54 6.81 -3.41
C LYS A 22 -0.64 8.29 -3.04
N TYR A 23 -0.64 8.60 -1.76
CA TYR A 23 -0.68 9.98 -1.27
C TYR A 23 0.56 10.78 -1.67
N LEU A 24 1.76 10.24 -1.45
CA LEU A 24 3.00 10.91 -1.80
C LEU A 24 3.16 11.07 -3.31
N LEU A 25 2.82 10.04 -4.08
CA LEU A 25 2.78 10.14 -5.55
C LEU A 25 1.81 11.23 -6.00
N GLY A 26 0.59 11.24 -5.45
CA GLY A 26 -0.39 12.26 -5.77
C GLY A 26 0.10 13.68 -5.49
N GLN A 27 0.77 13.89 -4.35
CA GLN A 27 1.37 15.19 -4.00
C GLN A 27 2.49 15.59 -4.98
N ARG A 28 3.40 14.68 -5.29
CA ARG A 28 4.55 14.96 -6.16
C ARG A 28 4.16 15.13 -7.62
N LEU A 29 3.12 14.43 -8.08
CA LEU A 29 2.60 14.50 -9.44
C LEU A 29 1.47 15.53 -9.61
N CYS A 30 1.11 16.26 -8.55
CA CYS A 30 0.03 17.25 -8.55
C CYS A 30 -1.32 16.68 -8.99
N VAL A 31 -1.64 15.45 -8.60
CA VAL A 31 -2.92 14.78 -8.88
C VAL A 31 -3.58 14.28 -7.61
N ASP A 32 -4.89 14.05 -7.66
CA ASP A 32 -5.60 13.40 -6.56
C ASP A 32 -5.06 11.97 -6.37
N SER A 33 -4.75 11.60 -5.13
CA SER A 33 -4.23 10.26 -4.80
C SER A 33 -5.20 9.12 -5.19
N ARG A 34 -6.50 9.41 -5.36
CA ARG A 34 -7.49 8.46 -5.86
C ARG A 34 -7.31 8.10 -7.33
N SER A 35 -6.67 8.98 -8.10
CA SER A 35 -6.32 8.73 -9.50
C SER A 35 -5.01 7.94 -9.66
N VAL A 36 -4.27 7.73 -8.57
CA VAL A 36 -3.03 6.97 -8.56
C VAL A 36 -3.34 5.50 -8.27
N HIS A 37 -2.96 4.62 -9.16
CA HIS A 37 -3.01 3.17 -9.01
C HIS A 37 -1.59 2.65 -8.80
N ALA A 38 -1.26 2.34 -7.57
CA ALA A 38 0.05 1.80 -7.17
C ALA A 38 -0.15 0.93 -5.93
N PHE A 39 0.71 -0.08 -5.76
CA PHE A 39 0.66 -1.00 -4.64
C PHE A 39 2.04 -1.20 -4.02
N ILE A 40 2.04 -1.36 -2.71
CA ILE A 40 3.14 -1.98 -1.97
C ILE A 40 2.64 -3.36 -1.57
N ILE A 41 3.46 -4.38 -1.79
CA ILE A 41 3.14 -5.79 -1.50
C ILE A 41 4.29 -6.43 -0.70
N GLY A 42 4.06 -7.65 -0.25
CA GLY A 42 5.04 -8.45 0.49
C GLY A 42 4.89 -8.27 2.00
N GLU A 43 6.01 -8.32 2.72
CA GLU A 43 6.04 -8.13 4.15
C GLU A 43 5.84 -6.63 4.50
N HIS A 44 5.00 -6.35 5.48
CA HIS A 44 4.93 -5.00 6.04
C HIS A 44 6.18 -4.74 6.88
N GLY A 45 7.11 -3.96 6.35
CA GLY A 45 8.39 -3.63 6.99
C GLY A 45 9.48 -3.31 5.98
N ASP A 46 10.74 -3.53 6.36
CA ASP A 46 11.89 -3.12 5.57
C ASP A 46 12.04 -3.87 4.24
N SER A 47 11.39 -5.02 4.08
CA SER A 47 11.41 -5.85 2.87
C SER A 47 10.16 -5.69 1.98
N GLU A 48 9.31 -4.70 2.25
CA GLU A 48 8.18 -4.37 1.38
C GLU A 48 8.63 -4.01 -0.05
N LEU A 49 7.75 -4.21 -1.03
CA LEU A 49 8.05 -3.98 -2.44
C LEU A 49 6.99 -3.08 -3.09
N ALA A 50 7.43 -1.94 -3.63
CA ALA A 50 6.58 -1.13 -4.50
C ALA A 50 6.50 -1.73 -5.91
N VAL A 51 5.30 -1.99 -6.40
CA VAL A 51 5.06 -2.60 -7.72
C VAL A 51 5.02 -1.52 -8.80
N TRP A 52 6.18 -1.00 -9.17
CA TRP A 52 6.31 0.07 -10.15
C TRP A 52 5.82 -0.32 -11.54
N SER A 53 6.01 -1.58 -11.94
CA SER A 53 5.63 -2.09 -13.26
C SER A 53 4.12 -2.06 -13.55
N SER A 54 3.29 -1.88 -12.53
CA SER A 54 1.84 -1.72 -12.67
C SER A 54 1.34 -0.35 -12.21
N ALA A 55 2.24 0.52 -11.75
CA ALA A 55 1.87 1.83 -11.24
C ALA A 55 1.46 2.77 -12.39
N ASN A 56 0.31 3.42 -12.22
CA ASN A 56 -0.24 4.31 -13.23
C ASN A 56 -1.06 5.44 -12.61
N VAL A 57 -1.28 6.49 -13.40
CA VAL A 57 -2.19 7.59 -13.07
C VAL A 57 -3.32 7.58 -14.08
N SER A 58 -4.51 7.18 -13.65
CA SER A 58 -5.71 7.10 -14.53
C SER A 58 -5.48 6.30 -15.81
N GLY A 59 -4.67 5.24 -15.74
CA GLY A 59 -4.38 4.35 -16.88
C GLY A 59 -3.17 4.75 -17.73
N ILE A 60 -2.49 5.85 -17.41
CA ILE A 60 -1.22 6.24 -18.03
C ILE A 60 -0.09 5.74 -17.13
N ASP A 61 0.85 5.00 -17.66
CA ASP A 61 1.99 4.49 -16.90
C ASP A 61 2.71 5.63 -16.17
N LEU A 62 3.20 5.33 -14.97
CA LEU A 62 3.73 6.34 -14.06
C LEU A 62 4.91 7.12 -14.67
N GLU A 63 5.80 6.44 -15.40
CA GLU A 63 6.94 7.05 -16.08
C GLU A 63 6.48 7.97 -17.22
N ASP A 64 5.52 7.51 -18.03
CA ASP A 64 4.95 8.30 -19.12
C ASP A 64 4.21 9.53 -18.58
N PHE A 65 3.43 9.36 -17.52
CA PHE A 65 2.72 10.46 -16.87
C PHE A 65 3.70 11.51 -16.32
N HIS A 66 4.78 11.06 -15.69
CA HIS A 66 5.85 11.95 -15.21
C HIS A 66 6.47 12.74 -16.35
N GLY A 67 6.73 12.13 -17.49
CA GLY A 67 7.24 12.81 -18.69
C GLY A 67 6.31 13.86 -19.27
N LEU A 68 4.99 13.73 -19.09
CA LEU A 68 3.98 14.69 -19.54
C LEU A 68 3.80 15.88 -18.58
N CYS A 69 4.18 15.72 -17.32
CA CYS A 69 3.98 16.73 -16.28
C CYS A 69 5.16 17.71 -16.22
N ALA A 70 5.02 18.87 -16.81
CA ALA A 70 6.09 19.89 -16.84
C ALA A 70 6.53 20.38 -15.44
N SER A 71 5.66 20.28 -14.43
CA SER A 71 5.95 20.67 -13.03
C SER A 71 6.52 19.54 -12.17
N CYS A 72 6.65 18.33 -12.72
CA CYS A 72 7.02 17.12 -11.99
C CYS A 72 8.46 16.64 -12.28
N GLN A 73 9.30 17.47 -12.90
CA GLN A 73 10.61 17.07 -13.46
C GLN A 73 11.61 16.56 -12.41
N ASP A 74 11.46 16.93 -11.13
CA ASP A 74 12.38 16.55 -10.05
C ASP A 74 11.80 15.42 -9.15
N VAL A 75 10.89 14.59 -9.66
CA VAL A 75 10.28 13.53 -8.86
C VAL A 75 11.13 12.26 -8.89
N SER A 76 11.70 11.90 -7.76
CA SER A 76 12.40 10.64 -7.56
C SER A 76 11.44 9.60 -6.96
N PHE A 77 11.04 8.60 -7.75
CA PHE A 77 10.20 7.48 -7.26
C PHE A 77 10.89 6.68 -6.17
N ARG A 78 12.22 6.59 -6.23
CA ARG A 78 13.02 5.94 -5.18
C ARG A 78 12.90 6.67 -3.85
N GLU A 79 13.04 8.00 -3.84
CA GLU A 79 12.91 8.80 -2.63
C GLU A 79 11.50 8.71 -2.04
N ILE A 80 10.46 8.70 -2.90
CA ILE A 80 9.08 8.50 -2.46
C ILE A 80 8.92 7.17 -1.75
N TYR A 81 9.48 6.09 -2.32
CA TYR A 81 9.42 4.77 -1.70
C TYR A 81 10.16 4.72 -0.36
N GLU A 82 11.35 5.30 -0.30
CA GLU A 82 12.12 5.41 0.95
C GLU A 82 11.34 6.20 2.01
N ASP A 83 10.68 7.28 1.63
CA ASP A 83 9.80 8.07 2.51
C ASP A 83 8.60 7.27 3.03
N VAL A 84 8.01 6.39 2.21
CA VAL A 84 6.94 5.48 2.65
C VAL A 84 7.46 4.51 3.69
N ARG A 85 8.50 3.76 3.35
CA ARG A 85 9.13 2.76 4.22
C ARG A 85 9.52 3.34 5.58
N ASP A 86 10.16 4.50 5.56
CA ASP A 86 10.70 5.14 6.76
C ASP A 86 9.64 5.95 7.55
N SER A 87 8.42 6.09 7.02
CA SER A 87 7.40 6.94 7.62
C SER A 87 6.96 6.49 9.00
N ALA A 88 6.93 5.19 9.27
CA ALA A 88 6.60 4.65 10.59
C ALA A 88 7.65 5.08 11.63
N TYR A 89 8.93 4.96 11.30
CA TYR A 89 10.04 5.36 12.18
C TYR A 89 9.99 6.86 12.48
N LYS A 90 9.74 7.71 11.45
CA LYS A 90 9.58 9.16 11.62
C LYS A 90 8.42 9.52 12.56
N VAL A 91 7.31 8.77 12.52
CA VAL A 91 6.16 8.98 13.42
C VAL A 91 6.47 8.51 14.84
N ILE A 92 7.10 7.35 15.00
CA ILE A 92 7.47 6.79 16.30
C ILE A 92 8.45 7.72 17.03
N ASP A 93 9.46 8.22 16.32
CA ASP A 93 10.44 9.17 16.87
C ASP A 93 9.77 10.43 17.43
N ARG A 94 8.75 10.95 16.74
CA ARG A 94 8.06 12.19 17.12
C ARG A 94 6.94 12.02 18.15
N LYS A 95 6.26 10.88 18.17
CA LYS A 95 5.03 10.64 18.94
C LYS A 95 5.11 9.41 19.86
N GLY A 96 6.18 8.65 19.81
CA GLY A 96 6.39 7.43 20.59
C GLY A 96 5.64 6.20 20.04
N ALA A 97 4.64 6.37 19.18
CA ALA A 97 3.88 5.26 18.59
C ALA A 97 3.14 5.68 17.31
N THR A 98 2.76 4.68 16.49
CA THR A 98 1.85 4.87 15.34
C THR A 98 0.53 4.17 15.63
N TYR A 99 -0.62 4.84 15.48
CA TYR A 99 -1.95 4.23 15.65
C TYR A 99 -3.03 4.84 14.77
N TYR A 100 -3.00 6.12 14.44
CA TYR A 100 -4.05 6.75 13.62
C TYR A 100 -4.07 6.23 12.18
N GLY A 101 -2.90 6.12 11.54
CA GLY A 101 -2.79 5.62 10.17
C GLY A 101 -3.30 4.19 10.04
N ILE A 102 -2.87 3.30 10.95
CA ILE A 102 -3.32 1.90 10.93
C ILE A 102 -4.82 1.78 11.25
N ALA A 103 -5.36 2.61 12.14
CA ALA A 103 -6.79 2.63 12.41
C ALA A 103 -7.60 2.97 11.14
N MET A 104 -7.14 3.93 10.34
CA MET A 104 -7.77 4.28 9.06
C MET A 104 -7.64 3.16 8.02
N ALA A 105 -6.51 2.48 7.95
CA ALA A 105 -6.33 1.32 7.07
C ALA A 105 -7.28 0.17 7.45
N VAL A 106 -7.37 -0.15 8.74
CA VAL A 106 -8.31 -1.17 9.25
C VAL A 106 -9.75 -0.76 8.96
N MET A 107 -10.11 0.51 9.20
CA MET A 107 -11.44 1.04 8.86
C MET A 107 -11.74 0.84 7.36
N ARG A 108 -10.79 1.12 6.47
CA ARG A 108 -10.97 0.93 5.03
C ARG A 108 -11.25 -0.53 4.67
N ILE A 109 -10.51 -1.48 5.27
CA ILE A 109 -10.74 -2.91 5.09
C ILE A 109 -12.13 -3.32 5.57
N VAL A 110 -12.51 -2.91 6.78
CA VAL A 110 -13.81 -3.21 7.38
C VAL A 110 -14.96 -2.64 6.55
N LEU A 111 -14.84 -1.40 6.08
CA LEU A 111 -15.86 -0.78 5.20
C LEU A 111 -16.01 -1.53 3.88
N SER A 112 -14.91 -1.99 3.27
CA SER A 112 -14.96 -2.80 2.05
C SER A 112 -15.76 -4.09 2.26
N ILE A 113 -15.57 -4.74 3.41
CA ILE A 113 -16.29 -5.97 3.75
C ILE A 113 -17.77 -5.68 4.01
N ILE A 114 -18.09 -4.69 4.87
CA ILE A 114 -19.47 -4.38 5.25
C ILE A 114 -20.31 -3.92 4.06
N ARG A 115 -19.69 -3.19 3.13
CA ARG A 115 -20.38 -2.64 1.95
C ARG A 115 -20.34 -3.58 0.74
N ASP A 116 -19.71 -4.73 0.85
CA ASP A 116 -19.52 -5.69 -0.24
C ASP A 116 -18.93 -5.00 -1.50
N GLU A 117 -17.89 -4.19 -1.29
CA GLU A 117 -17.34 -3.33 -2.36
C GLU A 117 -16.55 -4.08 -3.43
N HIS A 118 -16.21 -5.36 -3.22
CA HIS A 118 -15.31 -6.13 -4.09
C HIS A 118 -13.95 -5.42 -4.35
N SER A 119 -13.48 -4.67 -3.36
CA SER A 119 -12.21 -3.91 -3.45
C SER A 119 -11.01 -4.84 -3.45
N VAL A 120 -10.00 -4.52 -4.26
CA VAL A 120 -8.69 -5.17 -4.22
C VAL A 120 -7.79 -4.38 -3.27
N LEU A 121 -7.32 -5.04 -2.21
CA LEU A 121 -6.47 -4.45 -1.18
C LEU A 121 -5.30 -5.40 -0.87
N PRO A 122 -4.08 -4.89 -0.65
CA PRO A 122 -2.91 -5.70 -0.30
C PRO A 122 -2.96 -6.10 1.19
N VAL A 123 -3.91 -6.95 1.53
CA VAL A 123 -4.08 -7.53 2.87
C VAL A 123 -3.24 -8.79 3.00
N SER A 124 -2.74 -9.07 4.19
CA SER A 124 -2.02 -10.31 4.44
C SER A 124 -3.00 -11.46 4.67
N CYS A 125 -2.87 -12.51 3.85
CA CYS A 125 -3.71 -13.70 3.90
C CYS A 125 -2.86 -14.95 4.07
N TYR A 126 -3.45 -15.97 4.73
CA TYR A 126 -2.85 -17.29 4.78
C TYR A 126 -2.91 -17.95 3.41
N ILE A 127 -1.79 -18.50 2.97
CA ILE A 127 -1.68 -19.25 1.73
C ILE A 127 -1.22 -20.68 2.00
N ASP A 128 -1.79 -21.60 1.22
CA ASP A 128 -1.46 -23.02 1.26
C ASP A 128 -1.56 -23.56 -0.18
N GLY A 129 -0.41 -23.89 -0.78
CA GLY A 129 -0.29 -24.34 -2.16
C GLY A 129 -0.19 -23.23 -3.21
N ASN A 130 -0.51 -22.00 -2.90
CA ASN A 130 -0.39 -20.88 -3.83
C ASN A 130 1.10 -20.54 -4.05
N TYR A 131 1.48 -20.28 -5.28
CA TYR A 131 2.87 -19.94 -5.68
C TYR A 131 3.91 -21.00 -5.27
N GLY A 132 3.49 -22.25 -4.99
CA GLY A 132 4.37 -23.30 -4.46
C GLY A 132 4.78 -23.11 -3.00
N LEU A 133 4.13 -22.22 -2.28
CA LEU A 133 4.39 -21.90 -0.87
C LEU A 133 3.25 -22.47 -0.01
N ASN A 134 3.61 -22.93 1.20
CA ASN A 134 2.66 -23.50 2.13
C ASN A 134 2.88 -22.94 3.53
N ASP A 135 1.80 -22.89 4.32
CA ASP A 135 1.79 -22.57 5.75
C ASP A 135 2.43 -21.20 6.08
N LEU A 136 2.10 -20.18 5.29
CA LEU A 136 2.56 -18.82 5.57
C LEU A 136 1.51 -17.77 5.24
N CYS A 137 1.70 -16.56 5.77
CA CYS A 137 0.89 -15.39 5.45
C CYS A 137 1.68 -14.46 4.55
N ILE A 138 1.04 -13.98 3.50
CA ILE A 138 1.62 -13.03 2.54
C ILE A 138 0.60 -11.96 2.16
N GLY A 139 1.06 -10.74 1.92
CA GLY A 139 0.27 -9.60 1.46
C GLY A 139 0.71 -9.07 0.13
#